data_28b8b7d4779e5188bceffb2971f2fc65
#
_entry.id   28b8b7d4779e5188bceffb2971f2fc65
#
_cell.length_a   1.000
_cell.length_b   1.000
_cell.length_c   1.000
_cell.angle_alpha   90.00
_cell.angle_beta   90.00
_cell.angle_gamma   90.00
#
_symmetry.space_group_name_H-M   'P 1'
#
loop_
_entity.id
_entity.type
_entity.pdbx_description
1 polymer ?
#
loop_
_entity_poly.entity_id
_entity_poly.type
_entity_poly.pdbx_seq_one_letter_code
_entity_poly.pdbx_strand_id
1 'polypeptide(L)'
;MCIRDRVIAPLLAAAMALSCTVCVSAAEDETIKLTVWGAEEDQNLLKELTDKFQEKYADQKFDIQIGVESESTAKDTILTDVEAGADVYAFADDQLPDLVKAGALLKLDDYAEALQLADTTLDDVKAANVEGAIDAATIDGSLYAFPRAADNGYFLYYDSSVISEEDAASWDSLLEAADKAGKKVGMTLASGWYNASFFYGAGFTTGLNDDGTTTMDWNGTSADGYTGVDVVKGMLDIASNPAFMAVADGDISNQLASGNLAACVSGTWDAMTAQEAFGDGYAATKLPTFTVGDAQVQQGSVAGYKYVGVNGYSENSGWAVLLAEYLTNEESQQMFFDQRESGPSNKNVAASDSVQENVALAALAAQSEYAQAQKVGGKYWDPAKTFGELIAQGTLAADDDNAIQEALDNLVEGATASVE
;
A
#
# COMPACT_ATOMS: atom_id res chain seq x y z
N MET A 1 -60.54 57.79 21.77
CA MET A 1 -60.82 56.47 21.15
C MET A 1 -59.54 55.97 20.53
N CYS A 2 -59.06 54.86 21.00
CA CYS A 2 -57.69 54.40 21.02
C CYS A 2 -56.94 54.36 19.67
N ILE A 3 -55.80 54.96 19.68
CA ILE A 3 -54.73 54.76 18.69
C ILE A 3 -53.69 53.85 19.33
N ARG A 4 -53.38 52.70 18.70
CA ARG A 4 -52.37 51.79 19.10
C ARG A 4 -51.13 52.06 18.28
N ASP A 5 -50.03 52.45 18.96
CA ASP A 5 -48.72 52.60 18.43
C ASP A 5 -48.11 51.22 18.06
N ARG A 6 -47.61 51.12 16.84
CA ARG A 6 -46.76 49.99 16.41
C ARG A 6 -45.30 50.42 16.49
N VAL A 7 -44.59 49.87 17.46
CA VAL A 7 -43.15 49.98 17.55
C VAL A 7 -42.56 48.95 16.60
N ILE A 8 -41.79 49.41 15.63
CA ILE A 8 -40.96 48.59 14.72
C ILE A 8 -39.62 48.34 15.43
N ALA A 9 -39.35 47.09 15.78
CA ALA A 9 -38.04 46.66 16.25
C ALA A 9 -37.18 46.22 15.04
N PRO A 10 -35.91 46.66 14.93
CA PRO A 10 -35.02 46.16 13.90
C PRO A 10 -34.49 44.76 14.30
N LEU A 11 -34.67 43.79 13.43
CA LEU A 11 -33.98 42.50 13.52
C LEU A 11 -32.46 42.73 13.26
N LEU A 12 -31.65 42.63 14.30
CA LEU A 12 -30.24 42.34 14.17
C LEU A 12 -30.11 40.83 13.87
N ALA A 13 -29.74 40.52 12.65
CA ALA A 13 -29.25 39.21 12.29
C ALA A 13 -27.82 39.07 12.87
N ALA A 14 -27.69 38.44 14.02
CA ALA A 14 -26.43 37.95 14.52
C ALA A 14 -26.10 36.71 13.72
N ALA A 15 -25.15 36.84 12.77
CA ALA A 15 -24.45 35.70 12.19
C ALA A 15 -23.57 35.13 13.31
N MET A 16 -24.03 34.03 13.95
CA MET A 16 -23.16 33.17 14.73
C MET A 16 -22.29 32.42 13.75
N ALA A 17 -21.05 32.88 13.61
CA ALA A 17 -19.97 32.04 13.13
C ALA A 17 -19.78 30.95 14.22
N LEU A 18 -20.24 29.72 13.97
CA LEU A 18 -19.78 28.56 14.71
C LEU A 18 -18.31 28.36 14.32
N SER A 19 -17.42 28.97 15.11
CA SER A 19 -16.04 28.49 15.19
C SER A 19 -16.15 27.13 15.93
N CYS A 20 -16.07 26.03 15.20
CA CYS A 20 -15.79 24.73 15.80
C CYS A 20 -14.40 24.81 16.44
N THR A 21 -14.34 25.21 17.68
CA THR A 21 -13.15 25.01 18.52
C THR A 21 -13.09 23.50 18.73
N VAL A 22 -12.13 22.84 18.08
CA VAL A 22 -11.82 21.43 18.33
C VAL A 22 -11.24 21.37 19.75
N CYS A 23 -12.12 21.17 20.73
CA CYS A 23 -11.69 20.97 22.10
C CYS A 23 -11.20 19.53 22.23
N VAL A 24 -9.87 19.34 22.28
CA VAL A 24 -9.25 18.15 22.91
C VAL A 24 -9.42 18.40 24.43
N SER A 25 -10.62 18.18 24.95
CA SER A 25 -10.96 18.35 26.35
C SER A 25 -11.79 17.15 26.77
N ALA A 26 -11.14 16.12 27.27
CA ALA A 26 -11.84 15.17 28.12
C ALA A 26 -12.08 15.85 29.48
N ALA A 27 -13.29 15.70 30.05
CA ALA A 27 -13.49 16.00 31.45
C ALA A 27 -12.56 15.10 32.28
N GLU A 28 -11.97 15.60 33.38
CA GLU A 28 -10.89 14.97 34.16
C GLU A 28 -11.14 13.53 34.66
N ASP A 29 -12.29 12.91 34.34
CA ASP A 29 -12.69 11.53 34.74
C ASP A 29 -13.18 10.64 33.58
N GLU A 30 -13.26 11.12 32.34
CA GLU A 30 -13.76 10.34 31.20
C GLU A 30 -12.63 9.56 30.51
N THR A 31 -12.84 8.24 30.32
CA THR A 31 -11.87 7.40 29.61
C THR A 31 -12.04 7.59 28.11
N ILE A 32 -10.98 8.01 27.43
CA ILE A 32 -10.90 8.17 25.99
C ILE A 32 -10.76 6.79 25.37
N LYS A 33 -11.75 6.38 24.58
CA LYS A 33 -11.74 5.09 23.89
C LYS A 33 -11.30 5.29 22.45
N LEU A 34 -10.34 4.50 22.00
CA LEU A 34 -9.86 4.49 20.63
C LEU A 34 -9.66 3.05 20.16
N THR A 35 -9.94 2.82 18.89
CA THR A 35 -9.67 1.57 18.21
C THR A 35 -8.63 1.80 17.12
N VAL A 36 -7.60 0.94 17.06
CA VAL A 36 -6.52 1.01 16.05
C VAL A 36 -6.51 -0.28 15.25
N TRP A 37 -6.49 -0.19 13.91
CA TRP A 37 -6.26 -1.35 13.05
C TRP A 37 -4.87 -1.29 12.40
N GLY A 38 -4.19 -2.43 12.40
CA GLY A 38 -2.93 -2.65 11.68
C GLY A 38 -2.70 -4.13 11.39
N ALA A 39 -1.72 -4.42 10.54
CA ALA A 39 -1.40 -5.76 10.09
C ALA A 39 -1.08 -6.71 11.26
N GLU A 40 -1.26 -8.02 11.04
CA GLU A 40 -1.02 -9.05 12.07
C GLU A 40 0.44 -9.02 12.55
N GLU A 41 1.38 -8.85 11.65
CA GLU A 41 2.81 -8.78 11.93
C GLU A 41 3.22 -7.52 12.72
N ASP A 42 2.40 -6.47 12.72
CA ASP A 42 2.68 -5.20 13.40
C ASP A 42 2.07 -5.13 14.82
N GLN A 43 1.28 -6.13 15.25
CA GLN A 43 0.50 -6.07 16.49
C GLN A 43 1.36 -5.81 17.74
N ASN A 44 2.53 -6.42 17.84
CA ASN A 44 3.43 -6.22 18.98
C ASN A 44 4.00 -4.80 19.01
N LEU A 45 4.38 -4.27 17.84
CA LEU A 45 4.91 -2.92 17.71
C LEU A 45 3.81 -1.88 17.94
N LEU A 46 2.60 -2.09 17.41
CA LEU A 46 1.45 -1.21 17.68
C LEU A 46 1.12 -1.15 19.17
N LYS A 47 1.22 -2.30 19.86
CA LYS A 47 1.05 -2.31 21.34
C LYS A 47 2.11 -1.46 22.04
N GLU A 48 3.38 -1.61 21.66
CA GLU A 48 4.47 -0.81 22.25
C GLU A 48 4.25 0.68 21.98
N LEU A 49 3.88 1.06 20.75
CA LEU A 49 3.65 2.45 20.37
C LEU A 49 2.42 3.05 21.10
N THR A 50 1.34 2.28 21.22
CA THR A 50 0.15 2.75 21.96
C THR A 50 0.40 2.85 23.47
N ASP A 51 1.21 1.97 24.05
CA ASP A 51 1.64 2.09 25.46
C ASP A 51 2.48 3.38 25.66
N LYS A 52 3.44 3.65 24.78
CA LYS A 52 4.25 4.90 24.81
C LYS A 52 3.40 6.15 24.60
N PHE A 53 2.39 6.09 23.71
CA PHE A 53 1.43 7.19 23.54
C PHE A 53 0.68 7.48 24.84
N GLN A 54 0.19 6.46 25.53
CA GLN A 54 -0.47 6.61 26.83
C GLN A 54 0.46 7.17 27.90
N GLU A 55 1.73 6.78 27.90
CA GLU A 55 2.75 7.34 28.79
C GLU A 55 3.03 8.83 28.52
N LYS A 56 3.08 9.22 27.21
CA LYS A 56 3.27 10.63 26.82
C LYS A 56 2.13 11.52 27.31
N TYR A 57 0.90 11.00 27.34
CA TYR A 57 -0.29 11.73 27.76
C TYR A 57 -0.88 11.18 29.06
N ALA A 58 -0.02 10.89 30.05
CA ALA A 58 -0.38 10.24 31.32
C ALA A 58 -1.42 11.01 32.19
N ASP A 59 -1.65 12.28 31.88
CA ASP A 59 -2.71 13.08 32.53
C ASP A 59 -4.13 12.73 32.01
N GLN A 60 -4.21 11.91 30.96
CA GLN A 60 -5.44 11.40 30.38
C GLN A 60 -5.60 9.89 30.65
N LYS A 61 -6.83 9.42 30.63
CA LYS A 61 -7.12 7.97 30.72
C LYS A 61 -7.53 7.45 29.35
N PHE A 62 -6.83 6.45 28.86
CA PHE A 62 -7.12 5.82 27.56
C PHE A 62 -7.56 4.37 27.73
N ASP A 63 -8.42 3.91 26.81
CA ASP A 63 -8.73 2.52 26.52
C ASP A 63 -8.53 2.35 25.02
N ILE A 64 -7.32 1.92 24.62
CA ILE A 64 -6.94 1.74 23.21
C ILE A 64 -7.01 0.26 22.88
N GLN A 65 -7.92 -0.12 21.97
CA GLN A 65 -8.08 -1.47 21.46
C GLN A 65 -7.37 -1.60 20.13
N ILE A 66 -6.55 -2.66 19.97
CA ILE A 66 -5.82 -2.93 18.72
C ILE A 66 -6.48 -4.11 18.04
N GLY A 67 -6.89 -3.94 16.79
CA GLY A 67 -7.46 -4.95 15.91
C GLY A 67 -6.52 -5.31 14.77
N VAL A 68 -6.67 -6.52 14.25
CA VAL A 68 -5.92 -7.01 13.08
C VAL A 68 -6.69 -6.65 11.82
N GLU A 69 -6.06 -5.84 10.96
CA GLU A 69 -6.54 -5.55 9.61
C GLU A 69 -5.34 -5.21 8.73
N SER A 70 -5.26 -5.85 7.55
CA SER A 70 -4.18 -5.59 6.60
C SER A 70 -4.36 -4.25 5.91
N GLU A 71 -3.24 -3.56 5.63
CA GLU A 71 -3.26 -2.32 4.83
C GLU A 71 -3.87 -2.54 3.43
N SER A 72 -3.79 -3.75 2.87
CA SER A 72 -4.34 -4.07 1.55
C SER A 72 -5.86 -4.23 1.53
N THR A 73 -6.49 -4.58 2.67
CA THR A 73 -7.92 -4.86 2.80
C THR A 73 -8.67 -3.84 3.66
N ALA A 74 -7.97 -2.89 4.29
CA ALA A 74 -8.54 -1.93 5.22
C ALA A 74 -9.72 -1.14 4.64
N LYS A 75 -9.65 -0.72 3.37
CA LYS A 75 -10.74 -0.04 2.66
C LYS A 75 -12.01 -0.90 2.62
N ASP A 76 -11.89 -2.15 2.20
CA ASP A 76 -13.04 -3.03 2.01
C ASP A 76 -13.71 -3.34 3.35
N THR A 77 -12.91 -3.51 4.40
CA THR A 77 -13.42 -3.75 5.75
C THR A 77 -14.12 -2.53 6.32
N ILE A 78 -13.48 -1.35 6.27
CA ILE A 78 -14.07 -0.14 6.88
C ILE A 78 -15.31 0.34 6.12
N LEU A 79 -15.35 0.19 4.79
CA LEU A 79 -16.52 0.58 3.98
C LEU A 79 -17.74 -0.35 4.17
N THR A 80 -17.56 -1.49 4.83
CA THR A 80 -18.71 -2.33 5.23
C THR A 80 -19.58 -1.64 6.27
N ASP A 81 -18.96 -0.96 7.25
CA ASP A 81 -19.64 -0.13 8.26
C ASP A 81 -18.65 0.92 8.80
N VAL A 82 -18.66 2.11 8.22
CA VAL A 82 -17.71 3.18 8.56
C VAL A 82 -17.86 3.65 10.01
N GLU A 83 -19.10 3.68 10.53
CA GLU A 83 -19.38 4.14 11.90
C GLU A 83 -18.87 3.14 12.95
N ALA A 84 -18.84 1.84 12.62
CA ALA A 84 -18.32 0.79 13.50
C ALA A 84 -16.84 0.48 13.25
N GLY A 85 -16.21 1.09 12.25
CA GLY A 85 -14.80 0.91 11.91
C GLY A 85 -13.85 1.50 12.97
N ALA A 86 -12.55 1.16 12.87
CA ALA A 86 -11.54 1.70 13.78
C ALA A 86 -11.44 3.22 13.68
N ASP A 87 -11.09 3.87 14.80
CA ASP A 87 -10.81 5.31 14.85
C ASP A 87 -9.55 5.69 14.06
N VAL A 88 -8.53 4.81 14.13
CA VAL A 88 -7.23 4.97 13.46
C VAL A 88 -6.90 3.67 12.73
N TYR A 89 -6.50 3.76 11.48
CA TYR A 89 -6.19 2.57 10.69
C TYR A 89 -5.11 2.80 9.64
N ALA A 90 -4.32 1.75 9.40
CA ALA A 90 -3.31 1.73 8.35
C ALA A 90 -3.92 1.25 7.01
N PHE A 91 -3.48 1.85 5.89
CA PHE A 91 -3.95 1.49 4.55
C PHE A 91 -2.92 1.84 3.46
N ALA A 92 -3.05 1.23 2.27
CA ALA A 92 -2.23 1.54 1.11
C ALA A 92 -2.79 2.72 0.30
N ASP A 93 -1.92 3.48 -0.36
CA ASP A 93 -2.21 4.75 -1.03
C ASP A 93 -3.28 4.66 -2.14
N ASP A 94 -3.39 3.53 -2.84
CA ASP A 94 -4.41 3.28 -3.85
C ASP A 94 -5.85 3.35 -3.32
N GLN A 95 -6.02 3.17 -2.01
CA GLN A 95 -7.32 3.16 -1.34
C GLN A 95 -7.82 4.57 -0.96
N LEU A 96 -6.92 5.55 -0.91
CA LEU A 96 -7.22 6.90 -0.42
C LEU A 96 -8.42 7.56 -1.12
N PRO A 97 -8.56 7.56 -2.46
CA PRO A 97 -9.66 8.24 -3.13
C PRO A 97 -11.04 7.70 -2.73
N ASP A 98 -11.17 6.37 -2.62
CA ASP A 98 -12.42 5.73 -2.23
C ASP A 98 -12.77 6.01 -0.77
N LEU A 99 -11.78 5.98 0.13
CA LEU A 99 -11.94 6.28 1.55
C LEU A 99 -12.38 7.73 1.77
N VAL A 100 -11.77 8.68 1.06
CA VAL A 100 -12.14 10.11 1.12
C VAL A 100 -13.56 10.32 0.58
N LYS A 101 -13.88 9.72 -0.57
CA LYS A 101 -15.22 9.81 -1.19
C LYS A 101 -16.33 9.28 -0.26
N ALA A 102 -16.02 8.23 0.50
CA ALA A 102 -16.95 7.62 1.46
C ALA A 102 -17.04 8.38 2.80
N GLY A 103 -16.21 9.39 3.04
CA GLY A 103 -16.12 10.08 4.33
C GLY A 103 -15.47 9.23 5.42
N ALA A 104 -14.77 8.17 5.05
CA ALA A 104 -14.07 7.27 5.98
C ALA A 104 -12.76 7.87 6.51
N LEU A 105 -12.28 8.96 5.93
CA LEU A 105 -11.09 9.69 6.39
C LEU A 105 -11.43 11.12 6.79
N LEU A 106 -10.88 11.55 7.92
CA LEU A 106 -10.89 12.95 8.34
C LEU A 106 -9.97 13.78 7.45
N LYS A 107 -10.40 15.02 7.20
CA LYS A 107 -9.54 16.06 6.66
C LYS A 107 -8.65 16.61 7.77
N LEU A 108 -7.35 16.32 7.72
CA LEU A 108 -6.42 16.65 8.80
C LEU A 108 -6.25 18.16 9.01
N ASP A 109 -6.44 18.97 7.95
CA ASP A 109 -6.39 20.42 8.02
C ASP A 109 -7.40 21.00 9.02
N ASP A 110 -8.56 20.35 9.20
CA ASP A 110 -9.59 20.77 10.15
C ASP A 110 -9.21 20.49 11.62
N TYR A 111 -8.17 19.67 11.85
CA TYR A 111 -7.67 19.25 13.16
C TYR A 111 -6.24 19.74 13.44
N ALA A 112 -5.72 20.67 12.65
CA ALA A 112 -4.36 21.21 12.81
C ALA A 112 -4.05 21.75 14.21
N GLU A 113 -5.06 22.28 14.93
CA GLU A 113 -4.90 22.75 16.31
C GLU A 113 -4.62 21.61 17.30
N ALA A 114 -5.11 20.38 17.06
CA ALA A 114 -4.83 19.24 17.91
C ALA A 114 -3.34 18.88 17.93
N LEU A 115 -2.66 19.01 16.78
CA LEU A 115 -1.23 18.72 16.64
C LEU A 115 -0.33 19.60 17.52
N GLN A 116 -0.80 20.75 17.99
CA GLN A 116 -0.06 21.59 18.92
C GLN A 116 0.22 20.90 20.26
N LEU A 117 -0.61 19.93 20.66
CA LEU A 117 -0.37 19.10 21.85
C LEU A 117 0.77 18.09 21.68
N ALA A 118 1.12 17.80 20.42
CA ALA A 118 2.27 16.98 20.05
C ALA A 118 3.53 17.81 19.78
N ASP A 119 3.46 19.14 19.98
CA ASP A 119 4.52 20.11 19.63
C ASP A 119 4.89 20.09 18.14
N THR A 120 3.90 19.83 17.26
CA THR A 120 4.08 19.76 15.80
C THR A 120 2.96 20.50 15.05
N THR A 121 3.12 20.65 13.75
CA THR A 121 2.13 21.23 12.83
C THR A 121 1.98 20.36 11.58
N LEU A 122 0.92 20.55 10.78
CA LEU A 122 0.80 19.88 9.49
C LEU A 122 1.94 20.26 8.53
N ASP A 123 2.46 21.48 8.61
CA ASP A 123 3.59 21.90 7.78
C ASP A 123 4.87 21.16 8.20
N ASP A 124 5.07 20.90 9.50
CA ASP A 124 6.18 20.08 10.00
C ASP A 124 6.05 18.63 9.52
N VAL A 125 4.85 18.05 9.59
CA VAL A 125 4.58 16.70 9.05
C VAL A 125 4.89 16.63 7.55
N LYS A 126 4.43 17.62 6.76
CA LYS A 126 4.70 17.70 5.32
C LYS A 126 6.20 17.84 5.04
N ALA A 127 6.90 18.67 5.81
CA ALA A 127 8.33 18.90 5.63
C ALA A 127 9.18 17.68 6.01
N ALA A 128 8.77 16.92 7.01
CA ALA A 128 9.49 15.74 7.51
C ALA A 128 9.42 14.55 6.56
N ASN A 129 8.36 14.41 5.77
CA ASN A 129 8.13 13.25 4.91
C ASN A 129 8.50 13.50 3.45
N VAL A 130 8.71 12.42 2.67
CA VAL A 130 9.01 12.53 1.24
C VAL A 130 7.84 13.16 0.48
N GLU A 131 8.15 14.01 -0.50
CA GLU A 131 7.17 14.82 -1.23
C GLU A 131 6.09 13.95 -1.88
N GLY A 132 6.48 12.86 -2.55
CA GLY A 132 5.53 11.96 -3.20
C GLY A 132 4.51 11.33 -2.25
N ALA A 133 4.89 11.04 -0.99
CA ALA A 133 3.96 10.53 0.01
C ALA A 133 2.96 11.60 0.47
N ILE A 134 3.40 12.85 0.58
CA ILE A 134 2.50 13.97 0.89
C ILE A 134 1.55 14.25 -0.27
N ASP A 135 2.06 14.26 -1.50
CA ASP A 135 1.24 14.51 -2.69
C ASP A 135 0.16 13.44 -2.87
N ALA A 136 0.52 12.16 -2.68
CA ALA A 136 -0.42 11.04 -2.79
C ALA A 136 -1.48 11.02 -1.66
N ALA A 137 -1.19 11.61 -0.49
CA ALA A 137 -2.15 11.76 0.62
C ALA A 137 -2.99 13.05 0.54
N THR A 138 -2.78 13.88 -0.49
CA THR A 138 -3.42 15.19 -0.65
C THR A 138 -4.50 15.15 -1.74
N ILE A 139 -5.74 15.47 -1.39
CA ILE A 139 -6.86 15.65 -2.34
C ILE A 139 -7.40 17.06 -2.18
N ASP A 140 -7.57 17.78 -3.30
CA ASP A 140 -8.06 19.16 -3.34
C ASP A 140 -7.30 20.11 -2.40
N GLY A 141 -5.98 19.90 -2.26
CA GLY A 141 -5.07 20.72 -1.46
C GLY A 141 -5.11 20.43 0.05
N SER A 142 -5.84 19.42 0.50
CA SER A 142 -5.96 19.02 1.90
C SER A 142 -5.35 17.64 2.14
N LEU A 143 -4.68 17.49 3.28
CA LEU A 143 -4.08 16.22 3.71
C LEU A 143 -5.13 15.34 4.41
N TYR A 144 -5.21 14.06 4.04
CA TYR A 144 -6.19 13.11 4.59
C TYR A 144 -5.57 11.95 5.39
N ALA A 145 -4.26 11.77 5.33
CA ALA A 145 -3.59 10.72 6.08
C ALA A 145 -2.13 11.09 6.39
N PHE A 146 -1.59 10.52 7.45
CA PHE A 146 -0.18 10.67 7.83
C PHE A 146 0.66 9.60 7.13
N PRO A 147 1.74 9.98 6.40
CA PRO A 147 2.63 9.01 5.80
C PRO A 147 3.37 8.17 6.84
N ARG A 148 3.29 6.83 6.72
CA ARG A 148 4.02 5.91 7.59
C ARG A 148 5.24 5.33 6.89
N ALA A 149 5.08 4.91 5.63
CA ALA A 149 6.14 4.25 4.87
C ALA A 149 6.12 4.66 3.39
N ALA A 150 7.31 4.59 2.76
CA ALA A 150 7.53 4.82 1.34
C ALA A 150 8.11 3.56 0.66
N ASP A 151 7.58 2.40 1.05
CA ASP A 151 8.07 1.09 0.65
C ASP A 151 7.01 0.18 0.05
N ASN A 152 5.86 0.72 -0.34
CA ASN A 152 4.77 -0.06 -0.90
C ASN A 152 5.06 -0.45 -2.36
N GLY A 153 6.03 -1.35 -2.53
CA GLY A 153 6.49 -1.92 -3.77
C GLY A 153 7.12 -3.28 -3.55
N TYR A 154 7.52 -3.96 -4.63
CA TYR A 154 8.06 -5.32 -4.55
C TYR A 154 9.28 -5.48 -5.47
N PHE A 155 10.10 -6.46 -5.12
CA PHE A 155 11.37 -6.78 -5.74
C PHE A 155 11.66 -8.28 -5.56
N LEU A 156 12.87 -8.77 -5.90
CA LEU A 156 13.26 -10.17 -5.76
C LEU A 156 14.10 -10.39 -4.50
N TYR A 157 13.65 -11.29 -3.62
CA TYR A 157 14.50 -11.95 -2.62
C TYR A 157 15.06 -13.26 -3.17
N TYR A 158 16.31 -13.61 -2.83
CA TYR A 158 16.90 -14.87 -3.22
C TYR A 158 17.97 -15.35 -2.23
N ASP A 159 18.16 -16.67 -2.19
CA ASP A 159 19.24 -17.33 -1.45
C ASP A 159 20.54 -17.34 -2.28
N SER A 160 21.46 -16.45 -1.98
CA SER A 160 22.74 -16.31 -2.69
C SER A 160 23.68 -17.51 -2.51
N SER A 161 23.37 -18.46 -1.62
CA SER A 161 24.11 -19.72 -1.50
C SER A 161 23.78 -20.70 -2.63
N VAL A 162 22.66 -20.50 -3.33
CA VAL A 162 22.19 -21.39 -4.42
C VAL A 162 21.90 -20.66 -5.73
N ILE A 163 21.65 -19.36 -5.69
CA ILE A 163 21.38 -18.50 -6.86
C ILE A 163 22.42 -17.39 -6.88
N SER A 164 23.21 -17.30 -7.95
CA SER A 164 24.15 -16.18 -8.12
C SER A 164 23.41 -14.89 -8.50
N GLU A 165 24.06 -13.73 -8.31
CA GLU A 165 23.54 -12.44 -8.77
C GLU A 165 23.28 -12.41 -10.29
N GLU A 166 24.13 -13.12 -11.07
CA GLU A 166 23.98 -13.27 -12.52
C GLU A 166 22.72 -14.11 -12.85
N ASP A 167 22.49 -15.21 -12.12
CA ASP A 167 21.29 -16.04 -12.29
C ASP A 167 20.00 -15.30 -11.89
N ALA A 168 20.05 -14.42 -10.90
CA ALA A 168 18.92 -13.60 -10.48
C ALA A 168 18.51 -12.51 -11.49
N ALA A 169 19.31 -12.25 -12.52
CA ALA A 169 19.09 -11.15 -13.46
C ALA A 169 17.97 -11.41 -14.50
N SER A 170 17.63 -12.68 -14.78
CA SER A 170 16.55 -13.04 -15.69
C SER A 170 15.72 -14.19 -15.14
N TRP A 171 14.42 -14.24 -15.50
CA TRP A 171 13.55 -15.35 -15.12
C TRP A 171 14.07 -16.70 -15.61
N ASP A 172 14.67 -16.74 -16.81
CA ASP A 172 15.17 -17.97 -17.41
C ASP A 172 16.31 -18.56 -16.56
N SER A 173 17.34 -17.75 -16.23
CA SER A 173 18.47 -18.20 -15.43
C SER A 173 18.09 -18.47 -13.97
N LEU A 174 17.20 -17.64 -13.41
CA LEU A 174 16.69 -17.78 -12.05
C LEU A 174 15.97 -19.12 -11.84
N LEU A 175 15.06 -19.47 -12.76
CA LEU A 175 14.32 -20.73 -12.72
C LEU A 175 15.24 -21.93 -12.95
N GLU A 176 16.22 -21.83 -13.87
CA GLU A 176 17.21 -22.89 -14.10
C GLU A 176 18.07 -23.13 -12.85
N ALA A 177 18.51 -22.07 -12.15
CA ALA A 177 19.28 -22.19 -10.92
C ALA A 177 18.46 -22.80 -9.78
N ALA A 178 17.22 -22.39 -9.62
CA ALA A 178 16.29 -22.96 -8.63
C ALA A 178 15.99 -24.44 -8.88
N ASP A 179 15.77 -24.84 -10.15
CA ASP A 179 15.56 -26.25 -10.53
C ASP A 179 16.78 -27.12 -10.19
N LYS A 180 17.99 -26.65 -10.52
CA LYS A 180 19.25 -27.34 -10.18
C LYS A 180 19.40 -27.55 -8.66
N ALA A 181 18.90 -26.60 -7.86
CA ALA A 181 18.91 -26.69 -6.40
C ALA A 181 17.76 -27.53 -5.83
N GLY A 182 16.81 -28.00 -6.67
CA GLY A 182 15.60 -28.69 -6.24
C GLY A 182 14.64 -27.79 -5.46
N LYS A 183 14.69 -26.51 -5.70
CA LYS A 183 13.90 -25.45 -5.07
C LYS A 183 12.94 -24.78 -6.06
N LYS A 184 12.16 -23.82 -5.56
CA LYS A 184 11.20 -23.06 -6.36
C LYS A 184 11.48 -21.56 -6.31
N VAL A 185 10.93 -20.84 -7.29
CA VAL A 185 10.79 -19.38 -7.30
C VAL A 185 9.31 -19.05 -7.13
N GLY A 186 8.96 -18.32 -6.07
CA GLY A 186 7.59 -17.98 -5.72
C GLY A 186 7.17 -16.59 -6.22
N MET A 187 5.95 -16.50 -6.78
CA MET A 187 5.30 -15.21 -7.08
C MET A 187 3.79 -15.35 -7.07
N THR A 188 3.08 -14.31 -6.61
CA THR A 188 1.62 -14.25 -6.58
C THR A 188 1.07 -13.73 -7.91
N LEU A 189 0.87 -14.62 -8.90
CA LEU A 189 0.31 -14.20 -10.20
C LEU A 189 -1.19 -13.87 -10.15
N ALA A 190 -1.95 -14.51 -9.24
CA ALA A 190 -3.38 -14.28 -9.05
C ALA A 190 -3.66 -13.01 -8.23
N SER A 191 -2.92 -11.93 -8.53
CA SER A 191 -3.10 -10.61 -7.91
C SER A 191 -2.80 -9.53 -8.95
N GLY A 192 -3.75 -8.61 -9.14
CA GLY A 192 -3.59 -7.46 -10.02
C GLY A 192 -2.47 -6.51 -9.59
N TRP A 193 -2.05 -6.57 -8.35
CA TRP A 193 -0.89 -5.87 -7.82
C TRP A 193 0.43 -6.42 -8.42
N TYR A 194 0.59 -7.73 -8.42
CA TYR A 194 1.82 -8.36 -8.90
C TYR A 194 1.84 -8.59 -10.42
N ASN A 195 0.72 -9.05 -11.04
CA ASN A 195 0.73 -9.38 -12.46
C ASN A 195 0.85 -8.15 -13.36
N ALA A 196 0.47 -6.96 -12.89
CA ALA A 196 0.69 -5.68 -13.57
C ALA A 196 2.17 -5.43 -13.92
N SER A 197 3.10 -5.98 -13.13
CA SER A 197 4.54 -5.78 -13.31
C SER A 197 5.06 -6.17 -14.69
N PHE A 198 4.51 -7.23 -15.27
CA PHE A 198 4.90 -7.69 -16.60
C PHE A 198 4.46 -6.68 -17.68
N PHE A 199 3.25 -6.17 -17.58
CA PHE A 199 2.72 -5.17 -18.50
C PHE A 199 3.44 -3.83 -18.35
N TYR A 200 3.69 -3.38 -17.11
CA TYR A 200 4.43 -2.15 -16.86
C TYR A 200 5.86 -2.21 -17.40
N GLY A 201 6.54 -3.34 -17.24
CA GLY A 201 7.87 -3.56 -17.80
C GLY A 201 7.87 -3.49 -19.32
N ALA A 202 6.80 -3.92 -19.98
CA ALA A 202 6.65 -3.89 -21.43
C ALA A 202 6.09 -2.55 -21.95
N GLY A 203 6.01 -1.50 -21.14
CA GLY A 203 5.60 -0.15 -21.54
C GLY A 203 4.09 0.08 -21.61
N PHE A 204 3.29 -0.80 -21.02
CA PHE A 204 1.86 -0.54 -20.78
C PHE A 204 1.66 0.31 -19.52
N THR A 205 0.50 0.95 -19.42
CA THR A 205 0.15 1.81 -18.28
C THR A 205 -1.29 1.56 -17.83
N THR A 206 -1.63 2.05 -16.65
CA THR A 206 -2.99 2.20 -16.16
C THR A 206 -3.25 3.65 -15.76
N GLY A 207 -4.50 4.07 -15.77
CA GLY A 207 -4.91 5.39 -15.30
C GLY A 207 -6.24 5.33 -14.57
N LEU A 208 -6.41 6.21 -13.58
CA LEU A 208 -7.67 6.43 -12.87
C LEU A 208 -8.32 7.70 -13.42
N ASN A 209 -9.57 7.59 -13.91
CA ASN A 209 -10.37 8.70 -14.38
C ASN A 209 -11.12 9.38 -13.22
N ASP A 210 -11.55 10.64 -13.41
CA ASP A 210 -12.31 11.41 -12.41
C ASP A 210 -13.63 10.73 -11.98
N ASP A 211 -14.20 9.88 -12.82
CA ASP A 211 -15.42 9.12 -12.53
C ASP A 211 -15.16 7.80 -11.77
N GLY A 212 -13.89 7.50 -11.46
CA GLY A 212 -13.46 6.30 -10.76
C GLY A 212 -13.26 5.07 -11.66
N THR A 213 -13.37 5.23 -12.99
CA THR A 213 -13.08 4.14 -13.94
C THR A 213 -11.59 4.03 -14.21
N THR A 214 -11.14 2.83 -14.60
CA THR A 214 -9.75 2.57 -15.03
C THR A 214 -9.57 2.85 -16.52
N THR A 215 -8.48 3.52 -16.90
CA THR A 215 -7.98 3.51 -18.27
C THR A 215 -6.92 2.43 -18.41
N MET A 216 -7.06 1.54 -19.41
CA MET A 216 -6.21 0.37 -19.60
C MET A 216 -6.31 -0.12 -21.05
N ASP A 217 -5.18 -0.47 -21.67
CA ASP A 217 -5.09 -0.92 -23.07
C ASP A 217 -4.22 -2.19 -23.23
N TRP A 218 -4.13 -3.01 -22.20
CA TRP A 218 -3.26 -4.20 -22.17
C TRP A 218 -3.60 -5.27 -23.22
N ASN A 219 -4.76 -5.20 -23.84
CA ASN A 219 -5.15 -6.02 -24.98
C ASN A 219 -4.66 -5.48 -26.34
N GLY A 220 -3.96 -4.35 -26.34
CA GLY A 220 -3.42 -3.68 -27.53
C GLY A 220 -1.91 -3.82 -27.68
N THR A 221 -1.28 -2.71 -28.09
CA THR A 221 0.17 -2.59 -28.26
C THR A 221 0.69 -1.43 -27.39
N SER A 222 1.72 -1.69 -26.62
CA SER A 222 2.33 -0.71 -25.72
C SER A 222 3.08 0.41 -26.46
N ALA A 223 3.49 1.43 -25.71
CA ALA A 223 4.32 2.52 -26.22
C ALA A 223 5.69 2.01 -26.76
N ASP A 224 6.20 0.92 -26.20
CA ASP A 224 7.47 0.30 -26.60
C ASP A 224 7.31 -0.69 -27.76
N GLY A 225 6.07 -0.90 -28.24
CA GLY A 225 5.76 -1.70 -29.42
C GLY A 225 5.51 -3.19 -29.14
N TYR A 226 5.42 -3.61 -27.87
CA TYR A 226 5.06 -4.98 -27.50
C TYR A 226 3.55 -5.16 -27.48
N THR A 227 3.06 -6.32 -27.92
CA THR A 227 1.64 -6.66 -27.80
C THR A 227 1.34 -7.29 -26.44
N GLY A 228 0.10 -7.11 -25.93
CA GLY A 228 -0.33 -7.80 -24.73
C GLY A 228 -0.22 -9.32 -24.81
N VAL A 229 -0.47 -9.88 -26.01
CA VAL A 229 -0.30 -11.31 -26.29
C VAL A 229 1.14 -11.76 -26.08
N ASP A 230 2.14 -11.00 -26.53
CA ASP A 230 3.56 -11.34 -26.32
C ASP A 230 3.94 -11.28 -24.84
N VAL A 231 3.41 -10.32 -24.08
CA VAL A 231 3.60 -10.24 -22.62
C VAL A 231 3.04 -11.48 -21.93
N VAL A 232 1.81 -11.89 -22.29
CA VAL A 232 1.17 -13.08 -21.69
C VAL A 232 1.92 -14.36 -22.04
N LYS A 233 2.46 -14.50 -23.24
CA LYS A 233 3.33 -15.63 -23.60
C LYS A 233 4.54 -15.72 -22.67
N GLY A 234 5.21 -14.59 -22.40
CA GLY A 234 6.32 -14.57 -21.43
C GLY A 234 5.88 -14.97 -20.01
N MET A 235 4.71 -14.52 -19.56
CA MET A 235 4.14 -14.95 -18.29
C MET A 235 3.83 -16.45 -18.25
N LEU A 236 3.29 -17.01 -19.35
CA LEU A 236 2.98 -18.45 -19.48
C LEU A 236 4.26 -19.30 -19.49
N ASP A 237 5.32 -18.85 -20.15
CA ASP A 237 6.62 -19.54 -20.15
C ASP A 237 7.19 -19.63 -18.72
N ILE A 238 7.10 -18.57 -17.93
CA ILE A 238 7.47 -18.57 -16.51
C ILE A 238 6.56 -19.51 -15.73
N ALA A 239 5.25 -19.35 -15.83
CA ALA A 239 4.27 -20.09 -15.03
C ALA A 239 4.28 -21.60 -15.34
N SER A 240 4.62 -22.01 -16.55
CA SER A 240 4.72 -23.42 -16.95
C SER A 240 6.01 -24.10 -16.53
N ASN A 241 7.01 -23.34 -16.08
CA ASN A 241 8.30 -23.89 -15.65
C ASN A 241 8.14 -24.68 -14.35
N PRO A 242 8.65 -25.94 -14.27
CA PRO A 242 8.52 -26.76 -13.06
C PRO A 242 9.14 -26.13 -11.80
N ALA A 243 10.13 -25.22 -11.94
CA ALA A 243 10.73 -24.51 -10.81
C ALA A 243 9.93 -23.28 -10.36
N PHE A 244 8.93 -22.85 -11.12
CA PHE A 244 8.05 -21.77 -10.70
C PHE A 244 6.98 -22.30 -9.70
N MET A 245 6.60 -21.46 -8.77
CA MET A 245 5.50 -21.67 -7.82
C MET A 245 4.56 -20.47 -7.83
N ALA A 246 3.36 -20.64 -8.37
CA ALA A 246 2.30 -19.66 -8.17
C ALA A 246 1.84 -19.74 -6.70
N VAL A 247 2.14 -18.70 -5.93
CA VAL A 247 1.82 -18.61 -4.50
C VAL A 247 0.50 -17.87 -4.34
N ALA A 248 -0.34 -18.32 -3.41
CA ALA A 248 -1.55 -17.61 -3.04
C ALA A 248 -1.22 -16.23 -2.41
N ASP A 249 -2.12 -15.28 -2.54
CA ASP A 249 -1.93 -13.95 -1.95
C ASP A 249 -1.81 -14.07 -0.42
N GLY A 250 -0.81 -13.39 0.15
CA GLY A 250 -0.49 -13.46 1.57
C GLY A 250 0.25 -14.73 2.04
N ASP A 251 0.60 -15.69 1.16
CA ASP A 251 1.20 -16.99 1.56
C ASP A 251 2.73 -17.07 1.32
N ILE A 252 3.38 -16.01 0.84
CA ILE A 252 4.85 -16.00 0.59
C ILE A 252 5.62 -16.31 1.88
N SER A 253 5.27 -15.69 3.01
CA SER A 253 5.91 -15.94 4.30
C SER A 253 5.88 -17.43 4.69
N ASN A 254 4.75 -18.11 4.51
CA ASN A 254 4.62 -19.55 4.81
C ASN A 254 5.50 -20.39 3.88
N GLN A 255 5.57 -20.03 2.59
CA GLN A 255 6.42 -20.74 1.63
C GLN A 255 7.91 -20.54 1.90
N LEU A 256 8.33 -19.34 2.32
CA LEU A 256 9.69 -19.07 2.81
C LEU A 256 10.01 -19.93 4.04
N ALA A 257 9.15 -19.89 5.06
CA ALA A 257 9.33 -20.65 6.30
C ALA A 257 9.36 -22.17 6.08
N SER A 258 8.68 -22.68 5.04
CA SER A 258 8.71 -24.10 4.68
C SER A 258 10.05 -24.55 4.07
N GLY A 259 10.91 -23.60 3.66
CA GLY A 259 12.19 -23.87 2.99
C GLY A 259 12.06 -24.35 1.55
N ASN A 260 10.89 -24.23 0.92
CA ASN A 260 10.66 -24.65 -0.46
C ASN A 260 11.20 -23.66 -1.49
N LEU A 261 11.31 -22.37 -1.13
CA LEU A 261 11.72 -21.30 -2.03
C LEU A 261 13.25 -21.11 -1.99
N ALA A 262 13.86 -20.88 -3.15
CA ALA A 262 15.19 -20.30 -3.29
C ALA A 262 15.13 -18.81 -3.65
N ALA A 263 13.98 -18.35 -4.14
CA ALA A 263 13.71 -16.93 -4.41
C ALA A 263 12.21 -16.66 -4.38
N CYS A 264 11.84 -15.42 -4.15
CA CYS A 264 10.44 -14.98 -4.28
C CYS A 264 10.34 -13.50 -4.62
N VAL A 265 9.24 -13.14 -5.30
CA VAL A 265 8.84 -11.76 -5.50
C VAL A 265 7.97 -11.34 -4.32
N SER A 266 8.44 -10.37 -3.53
CA SER A 266 7.70 -9.79 -2.41
C SER A 266 8.26 -8.40 -2.06
N GLY A 267 7.67 -7.76 -1.04
CA GLY A 267 8.11 -6.45 -0.54
C GLY A 267 8.75 -6.53 0.84
N THR A 268 8.96 -5.36 1.45
CA THR A 268 9.60 -5.22 2.78
C THR A 268 8.86 -5.95 3.90
N TRP A 269 7.55 -6.19 3.75
CA TRP A 269 6.74 -6.95 4.71
C TRP A 269 7.19 -8.40 4.92
N ASP A 270 7.89 -9.00 3.95
CA ASP A 270 8.48 -10.34 4.07
C ASP A 270 9.99 -10.33 4.38
N ALA A 271 10.62 -9.15 4.58
CA ALA A 271 12.07 -9.02 4.78
C ALA A 271 12.58 -9.90 5.92
N MET A 272 11.96 -9.81 7.09
CA MET A 272 12.35 -10.58 8.27
C MET A 272 12.22 -12.10 8.05
N THR A 273 11.14 -12.52 7.39
CA THR A 273 10.90 -13.94 7.08
C THR A 273 11.89 -14.44 6.03
N ALA A 274 12.22 -13.64 5.01
CA ALA A 274 13.22 -13.99 4.00
C ALA A 274 14.61 -14.07 4.62
N GLN A 275 14.97 -13.17 5.52
CA GLN A 275 16.24 -13.21 6.25
C GLN A 275 16.36 -14.46 7.12
N GLU A 276 15.29 -14.84 7.84
CA GLU A 276 15.26 -16.06 8.63
C GLU A 276 15.38 -17.32 7.73
N ALA A 277 14.65 -17.34 6.61
CA ALA A 277 14.62 -18.49 5.70
C ALA A 277 15.94 -18.71 4.95
N PHE A 278 16.62 -17.66 4.52
CA PHE A 278 17.84 -17.74 3.72
C PHE A 278 19.13 -17.62 4.55
N GLY A 279 19.02 -17.13 5.79
CA GLY A 279 20.16 -17.02 6.71
C GLY A 279 21.35 -16.26 6.10
N ASP A 280 22.54 -16.87 6.11
CA ASP A 280 23.77 -16.26 5.53
C ASP A 280 23.68 -16.04 4.00
N GLY A 281 22.70 -16.66 3.33
CA GLY A 281 22.42 -16.48 1.91
C GLY A 281 21.43 -15.37 1.60
N TYR A 282 20.90 -14.67 2.61
CA TYR A 282 19.93 -13.60 2.39
C TYR A 282 20.43 -12.52 1.44
N ALA A 283 19.73 -12.34 0.34
CA ALA A 283 20.03 -11.34 -0.67
C ALA A 283 18.75 -10.84 -1.33
N ALA A 284 18.78 -9.63 -1.85
CA ALA A 284 17.70 -9.06 -2.62
C ALA A 284 18.23 -8.22 -3.78
N THR A 285 17.45 -8.13 -4.84
CA THR A 285 17.77 -7.32 -6.02
C THR A 285 16.45 -6.88 -6.71
N LYS A 286 16.57 -6.00 -7.71
CA LYS A 286 15.44 -5.68 -8.57
C LYS A 286 14.86 -6.92 -9.25
N LEU A 287 13.63 -6.84 -9.74
CA LEU A 287 12.98 -7.92 -10.47
C LEU A 287 13.81 -8.34 -11.70
N PRO A 288 13.75 -9.63 -12.08
CA PRO A 288 14.45 -10.14 -13.26
C PRO A 288 13.92 -9.56 -14.56
N THR A 289 14.69 -9.68 -15.63
CA THR A 289 14.14 -9.54 -17.00
C THR A 289 13.33 -10.78 -17.38
N PHE A 290 12.38 -10.62 -18.29
CA PHE A 290 11.58 -11.71 -18.87
C PHE A 290 11.50 -11.58 -20.38
N THR A 291 11.19 -12.68 -21.07
CA THR A 291 11.14 -12.72 -22.53
C THR A 291 9.79 -12.19 -23.02
N VAL A 292 9.81 -11.19 -23.92
CA VAL A 292 8.64 -10.66 -24.62
C VAL A 292 8.96 -10.69 -26.13
N GLY A 293 8.33 -11.58 -26.89
CA GLY A 293 8.73 -11.84 -28.26
C GLY A 293 10.20 -12.35 -28.33
N ASP A 294 11.05 -11.63 -29.01
CA ASP A 294 12.49 -11.95 -29.14
C ASP A 294 13.38 -11.11 -28.19
N ALA A 295 12.80 -10.30 -27.29
CA ALA A 295 13.51 -9.37 -26.43
C ALA A 295 13.50 -9.78 -24.96
N GLN A 296 14.58 -9.44 -24.25
CA GLN A 296 14.60 -9.44 -22.78
C GLN A 296 14.13 -8.07 -22.28
N VAL A 297 13.05 -8.05 -21.53
CA VAL A 297 12.42 -6.85 -21.01
C VAL A 297 12.55 -6.81 -19.48
N GLN A 298 12.96 -5.68 -18.92
CA GLN A 298 13.03 -5.52 -17.47
C GLN A 298 11.60 -5.54 -16.90
N GLN A 299 11.32 -6.47 -15.99
CA GLN A 299 10.03 -6.50 -15.31
C GLN A 299 9.85 -5.23 -14.49
N GLY A 300 8.69 -4.58 -14.64
CA GLY A 300 8.31 -3.42 -13.86
C GLY A 300 7.83 -3.77 -12.47
N SER A 301 7.37 -2.77 -11.72
CA SER A 301 6.69 -3.00 -10.46
C SER A 301 5.70 -1.87 -10.16
N VAL A 302 4.99 -2.01 -9.06
CA VAL A 302 4.23 -0.91 -8.46
C VAL A 302 5.11 -0.21 -7.43
N ALA A 303 4.98 1.10 -7.31
CA ALA A 303 5.51 1.89 -6.22
C ALA A 303 4.39 2.69 -5.58
N GLY A 304 4.40 2.76 -4.27
CA GLY A 304 3.38 3.47 -3.51
C GLY A 304 3.82 3.73 -2.07
N TYR A 305 2.85 4.11 -1.27
CA TYR A 305 3.03 4.54 0.10
C TYR A 305 2.05 3.83 1.03
N LYS A 306 2.37 3.82 2.32
CA LYS A 306 1.46 3.35 3.37
C LYS A 306 1.17 4.49 4.33
N TYR A 307 -0.06 4.57 4.73
CA TYR A 307 -0.60 5.65 5.55
C TYR A 307 -1.25 5.16 6.82
N VAL A 308 -1.38 6.08 7.78
CA VAL A 308 -2.30 5.95 8.90
C VAL A 308 -3.31 7.08 8.79
N GLY A 309 -4.57 6.71 8.68
CA GLY A 309 -5.71 7.62 8.59
C GLY A 309 -6.55 7.62 9.86
N VAL A 310 -7.38 8.64 9.97
CA VAL A 310 -8.35 8.80 11.07
C VAL A 310 -9.75 8.72 10.49
N ASN A 311 -10.60 7.88 11.09
CA ASN A 311 -11.98 7.70 10.66
C ASN A 311 -12.79 8.99 10.84
N GLY A 312 -13.52 9.37 9.79
CA GLY A 312 -14.42 10.54 9.79
C GLY A 312 -15.52 10.49 10.84
N TYR A 313 -15.83 9.31 11.39
CA TYR A 313 -16.85 9.07 12.38
C TYR A 313 -16.31 8.83 13.80
N SER A 314 -15.00 9.02 14.02
CA SER A 314 -14.42 8.88 15.36
C SER A 314 -15.06 9.85 16.36
N GLU A 315 -15.55 9.33 17.48
CA GLU A 315 -16.11 10.15 18.58
C GLU A 315 -15.03 10.95 19.32
N ASN A 316 -13.76 10.51 19.24
CA ASN A 316 -12.59 11.13 19.87
C ASN A 316 -11.59 11.66 18.84
N SER A 317 -12.08 12.29 17.77
CA SER A 317 -11.30 12.70 16.59
C SER A 317 -9.99 13.42 16.91
N GLY A 318 -9.97 14.34 17.88
CA GLY A 318 -8.75 15.05 18.26
C GLY A 318 -7.66 14.12 18.83
N TRP A 319 -8.05 13.15 19.66
CA TRP A 319 -7.13 12.15 20.19
C TRP A 319 -6.75 11.09 19.17
N ALA A 320 -7.66 10.76 18.26
CA ALA A 320 -7.36 9.87 17.13
C ALA A 320 -6.34 10.50 16.17
N VAL A 321 -6.42 11.81 15.89
CA VAL A 321 -5.42 12.55 15.11
C VAL A 321 -4.05 12.55 15.79
N LEU A 322 -4.01 12.79 17.11
CA LEU A 322 -2.76 12.74 17.87
C LEU A 322 -2.14 11.34 17.90
N LEU A 323 -2.97 10.30 18.00
CA LEU A 323 -2.49 8.92 17.93
C LEU A 323 -1.98 8.57 16.54
N ALA A 324 -2.68 8.96 15.47
CA ALA A 324 -2.25 8.72 14.10
C ALA A 324 -0.92 9.44 13.77
N GLU A 325 -0.76 10.69 14.23
CA GLU A 325 0.52 11.42 14.15
C GLU A 325 1.62 10.67 14.92
N TYR A 326 1.34 10.26 16.16
CA TYR A 326 2.32 9.54 16.97
C TYR A 326 2.77 8.23 16.33
N LEU A 327 1.86 7.47 15.74
CA LEU A 327 2.16 6.21 15.04
C LEU A 327 2.98 6.42 13.75
N THR A 328 3.13 7.66 13.27
CA THR A 328 3.79 8.00 12.00
C THR A 328 4.90 9.03 12.13
N ASN A 329 5.21 9.50 13.32
CA ASN A 329 6.30 10.44 13.55
C ASN A 329 7.69 9.80 13.35
N GLU A 330 8.75 10.59 13.47
CA GLU A 330 10.12 10.14 13.25
C GLU A 330 10.51 8.96 14.15
N GLU A 331 10.19 9.02 15.46
CA GLU A 331 10.48 7.94 16.41
C GLU A 331 9.77 6.64 16.02
N SER A 332 8.48 6.72 15.71
CA SER A 332 7.68 5.55 15.34
C SER A 332 8.12 4.94 14.01
N GLN A 333 8.44 5.76 13.00
CA GLN A 333 8.98 5.24 11.74
C GLN A 333 10.36 4.59 11.94
N GLN A 334 11.20 5.12 12.83
CA GLN A 334 12.45 4.44 13.20
C GLN A 334 12.18 3.08 13.85
N MET A 335 11.19 2.98 14.76
CA MET A 335 10.82 1.71 15.39
C MET A 335 10.23 0.71 14.37
N PHE A 336 9.43 1.17 13.39
CA PHE A 336 8.96 0.33 12.29
C PHE A 336 10.13 -0.19 11.45
N PHE A 337 11.12 0.65 11.16
CA PHE A 337 12.33 0.18 10.48
C PHE A 337 13.11 -0.84 11.33
N ASP A 338 13.41 -0.53 12.60
CA ASP A 338 14.23 -1.37 13.47
C ASP A 338 13.62 -2.76 13.74
N GLN A 339 12.28 -2.85 13.80
CA GLN A 339 11.59 -4.09 14.15
C GLN A 339 10.96 -4.82 12.96
N ARG A 340 10.70 -4.11 11.86
CA ARG A 340 9.97 -4.63 10.70
C ARG A 340 10.69 -4.43 9.35
N GLU A 341 11.81 -3.72 9.33
CA GLU A 341 12.52 -3.27 8.12
C GLU A 341 11.63 -2.47 7.14
N SER A 342 10.57 -1.84 7.65
CA SER A 342 9.68 -0.99 6.87
C SER A 342 10.41 0.26 6.39
N GLY A 343 10.32 0.57 5.10
CA GLY A 343 10.99 1.72 4.50
C GLY A 343 10.34 3.03 4.89
N PRO A 344 11.03 3.90 5.62
CA PRO A 344 10.42 5.10 6.18
C PRO A 344 10.07 6.14 5.11
N SER A 345 8.95 6.83 5.32
CA SER A 345 8.60 8.05 4.59
C SER A 345 9.31 9.27 5.17
N ASN A 346 9.69 9.24 6.46
CA ASN A 346 10.42 10.31 7.13
C ASN A 346 11.83 10.45 6.56
N LYS A 347 12.20 11.65 6.10
CA LYS A 347 13.47 11.95 5.44
C LYS A 347 14.69 11.72 6.34
N ASN A 348 14.57 12.01 7.64
CA ASN A 348 15.69 11.84 8.58
C ASN A 348 15.96 10.35 8.81
N VAL A 349 14.90 9.57 9.03
CA VAL A 349 15.02 8.11 9.19
C VAL A 349 15.53 7.48 7.91
N ALA A 350 14.98 7.87 6.75
CA ALA A 350 15.41 7.37 5.45
C ALA A 350 16.89 7.67 5.14
N ALA A 351 17.43 8.76 5.66
CA ALA A 351 18.83 9.14 5.47
C ALA A 351 19.80 8.47 6.47
N SER A 352 19.31 7.67 7.42
CA SER A 352 20.20 6.98 8.37
C SER A 352 21.05 5.90 7.69
N ASP A 353 22.25 5.67 8.21
CA ASP A 353 23.18 4.67 7.65
C ASP A 353 22.52 3.28 7.64
N SER A 354 21.77 2.92 8.70
CA SER A 354 21.11 1.63 8.81
C SER A 354 20.04 1.39 7.74
N VAL A 355 19.27 2.42 7.36
CA VAL A 355 18.31 2.36 6.26
C VAL A 355 19.02 2.26 4.91
N GLN A 356 20.07 3.06 4.71
CA GLN A 356 20.81 3.09 3.45
C GLN A 356 21.59 1.79 3.17
N GLU A 357 21.98 1.06 4.21
CA GLU A 357 22.70 -0.22 4.11
C GLU A 357 21.75 -1.44 4.11
N ASN A 358 20.43 -1.23 4.25
CA ASN A 358 19.47 -2.32 4.29
C ASN A 358 19.30 -2.99 2.92
N VAL A 359 19.44 -4.32 2.88
CA VAL A 359 19.45 -5.13 1.65
C VAL A 359 18.11 -5.03 0.90
N ALA A 360 16.97 -5.12 1.61
CA ALA A 360 15.65 -5.06 1.02
C ALA A 360 15.34 -3.67 0.43
N LEU A 361 15.67 -2.62 1.18
CA LEU A 361 15.44 -1.24 0.74
C LEU A 361 16.38 -0.83 -0.41
N ALA A 362 17.59 -1.36 -0.46
CA ALA A 362 18.48 -1.18 -1.62
C ALA A 362 17.91 -1.84 -2.89
N ALA A 363 17.33 -3.04 -2.77
CA ALA A 363 16.66 -3.73 -3.88
C ALA A 363 15.41 -2.97 -4.35
N LEU A 364 14.59 -2.47 -3.40
CA LEU A 364 13.43 -1.63 -3.70
C LEU A 364 13.84 -0.34 -4.42
N ALA A 365 14.91 0.32 -3.96
CA ALA A 365 15.43 1.52 -4.61
C ALA A 365 15.93 1.23 -6.04
N ALA A 366 16.62 0.09 -6.27
CA ALA A 366 17.02 -0.33 -7.60
C ALA A 366 15.84 -0.67 -8.52
N GLN A 367 14.74 -1.19 -7.96
CA GLN A 367 13.51 -1.48 -8.69
C GLN A 367 12.72 -0.22 -9.00
N SER A 368 12.84 0.84 -8.22
CA SER A 368 12.04 2.07 -8.36
C SER A 368 12.20 2.77 -9.72
N GLU A 369 13.31 2.56 -10.41
CA GLU A 369 13.51 3.06 -11.79
C GLU A 369 12.54 2.45 -12.80
N TYR A 370 11.96 1.28 -12.48
CA TYR A 370 11.04 0.52 -13.32
C TYR A 370 9.62 0.43 -12.70
N ALA A 371 9.37 1.21 -11.66
CA ALA A 371 8.12 1.20 -10.93
C ALA A 371 7.16 2.29 -11.42
N GLN A 372 5.87 2.01 -11.33
CA GLN A 372 4.80 2.96 -11.63
C GLN A 372 3.82 3.01 -10.45
N ALA A 373 3.21 4.18 -10.21
CA ALA A 373 2.06 4.25 -9.34
C ALA A 373 0.87 3.52 -10.01
N GLN A 374 0.29 2.55 -9.32
CA GLN A 374 -0.86 1.82 -9.84
C GLN A 374 -2.15 2.65 -9.66
N LYS A 375 -2.48 3.43 -10.68
CA LYS A 375 -3.69 4.25 -10.71
C LYS A 375 -4.81 3.46 -11.39
N VAL A 376 -5.69 2.87 -10.58
CA VAL A 376 -6.80 2.02 -11.04
C VAL A 376 -8.06 2.27 -10.22
N GLY A 377 -9.23 2.06 -10.82
CA GLY A 377 -10.50 2.06 -10.11
C GLY A 377 -10.84 0.70 -9.50
N GLY A 378 -11.83 0.67 -8.61
CA GLY A 378 -12.21 -0.56 -7.87
C GLY A 378 -12.60 -1.75 -8.76
N LYS A 379 -13.04 -1.50 -10.01
CA LYS A 379 -13.39 -2.58 -10.96
C LYS A 379 -12.18 -3.31 -11.57
N TYR A 380 -10.96 -2.83 -11.34
CA TYR A 380 -9.74 -3.44 -11.85
C TYR A 380 -9.41 -4.79 -11.18
N TRP A 381 -9.62 -4.91 -9.88
CA TRP A 381 -9.02 -5.95 -9.05
C TRP A 381 -9.51 -7.36 -9.37
N ASP A 382 -10.83 -7.57 -9.45
CA ASP A 382 -11.40 -8.89 -9.73
C ASP A 382 -11.06 -9.45 -11.13
N PRO A 383 -11.19 -8.66 -12.23
CA PRO A 383 -10.73 -9.10 -13.55
C PRO A 383 -9.23 -9.40 -13.59
N ALA A 384 -8.38 -8.58 -12.97
CA ALA A 384 -6.95 -8.78 -12.94
C ALA A 384 -6.55 -10.03 -12.12
N LYS A 385 -7.24 -10.31 -11.01
CA LYS A 385 -7.09 -11.55 -10.25
C LYS A 385 -7.48 -12.76 -11.09
N THR A 386 -8.67 -12.74 -11.70
CA THR A 386 -9.17 -13.84 -12.55
C THR A 386 -8.22 -14.12 -13.72
N PHE A 387 -7.70 -13.08 -14.35
CA PHE A 387 -6.70 -13.20 -15.42
C PHE A 387 -5.42 -13.87 -14.91
N GLY A 388 -4.89 -13.46 -13.76
CA GLY A 388 -3.72 -14.08 -13.14
C GLY A 388 -3.95 -15.54 -12.76
N GLU A 389 -5.16 -15.91 -12.33
CA GLU A 389 -5.55 -17.30 -12.06
C GLU A 389 -5.50 -18.17 -13.32
N LEU A 390 -5.95 -17.66 -14.48
CA LEU A 390 -5.87 -18.40 -15.75
C LEU A 390 -4.42 -18.76 -16.11
N ILE A 391 -3.48 -17.84 -15.88
CA ILE A 391 -2.06 -18.07 -16.13
C ILE A 391 -1.47 -19.03 -15.11
N ALA A 392 -1.72 -18.81 -13.82
CA ALA A 392 -1.19 -19.61 -12.72
C ALA A 392 -1.64 -21.09 -12.78
N GLN A 393 -2.85 -21.33 -13.28
CA GLN A 393 -3.44 -22.69 -13.43
C GLN A 393 -3.07 -23.37 -14.75
N GLY A 394 -2.39 -22.66 -15.67
CA GLY A 394 -2.03 -23.20 -16.99
C GLY A 394 -3.25 -23.48 -17.88
N THR A 395 -4.32 -22.70 -17.72
CA THR A 395 -5.56 -22.89 -18.53
C THR A 395 -5.46 -22.24 -19.90
N LEU A 396 -4.50 -21.30 -20.09
CA LEU A 396 -4.17 -20.72 -21.39
C LEU A 396 -2.98 -21.46 -21.98
N ALA A 397 -3.05 -21.77 -23.29
CA ALA A 397 -1.93 -22.36 -24.01
C ALA A 397 -1.12 -21.24 -24.70
N ALA A 398 0.20 -21.25 -24.56
CA ALA A 398 1.08 -20.21 -25.11
C ALA A 398 1.08 -20.16 -26.64
N ASP A 399 0.60 -21.19 -27.34
CA ASP A 399 0.46 -21.27 -28.79
C ASP A 399 -0.96 -20.91 -29.31
N ASP A 400 -1.90 -20.56 -28.41
CA ASP A 400 -3.26 -20.11 -28.78
C ASP A 400 -3.42 -18.60 -28.59
N ASP A 401 -2.94 -17.84 -29.57
CA ASP A 401 -3.02 -16.38 -29.58
C ASP A 401 -4.45 -15.85 -29.45
N ASN A 402 -5.44 -16.59 -30.02
CA ASN A 402 -6.83 -16.17 -29.93
C ASN A 402 -7.39 -16.31 -28.51
N ALA A 403 -7.09 -17.40 -27.82
CA ALA A 403 -7.51 -17.58 -26.43
C ALA A 403 -6.84 -16.56 -25.51
N ILE A 404 -5.55 -16.24 -25.74
CA ILE A 404 -4.83 -15.21 -25.01
C ILE A 404 -5.47 -13.83 -25.24
N GLN A 405 -5.76 -13.48 -26.51
CA GLN A 405 -6.40 -12.21 -26.85
C GLN A 405 -7.79 -12.09 -26.20
N GLU A 406 -8.60 -13.15 -26.22
CA GLU A 406 -9.93 -13.18 -25.58
C GLU A 406 -9.81 -12.97 -24.06
N ALA A 407 -8.81 -13.58 -23.41
CA ALA A 407 -8.58 -13.38 -21.98
C ALA A 407 -8.17 -11.93 -21.66
N LEU A 408 -7.33 -11.30 -22.51
CA LEU A 408 -6.95 -9.89 -22.39
C LEU A 408 -8.14 -8.94 -22.64
N ASP A 409 -8.98 -9.24 -23.64
CA ASP A 409 -10.18 -8.43 -23.93
C ASP A 409 -11.16 -8.47 -22.74
N ASN A 410 -11.36 -9.65 -22.14
CA ASN A 410 -12.20 -9.81 -20.95
C ASN A 410 -11.62 -9.06 -19.74
N LEU A 411 -10.29 -9.11 -19.53
CA LEU A 411 -9.61 -8.36 -18.48
C LEU A 411 -9.84 -6.85 -18.66
N VAL A 412 -9.58 -6.32 -19.86
CA VAL A 412 -9.71 -4.88 -20.14
C VAL A 412 -11.17 -4.43 -20.05
N GLU A 413 -12.12 -5.19 -20.62
CA GLU A 413 -13.56 -4.88 -20.52
C GLU A 413 -14.03 -4.84 -19.06
N GLY A 414 -13.63 -5.81 -18.24
CA GLY A 414 -14.00 -5.87 -16.83
C GLY A 414 -13.36 -4.74 -16.01
N ALA A 415 -12.06 -4.50 -16.19
CA ALA A 415 -11.31 -3.50 -15.45
C ALA A 415 -11.72 -2.05 -15.77
N THR A 416 -12.16 -1.78 -17.04
CA THR A 416 -12.58 -0.45 -17.48
C THR A 416 -14.09 -0.22 -17.38
N ALA A 417 -14.84 -1.19 -16.84
CA ALA A 417 -16.28 -1.08 -16.67
C ALA A 417 -16.67 0.12 -15.80
N SER A 418 -17.81 0.74 -16.12
CA SER A 418 -18.34 1.87 -15.36
C SER A 418 -18.63 1.49 -13.90
N VAL A 419 -18.35 2.39 -12.98
CA VAL A 419 -18.75 2.30 -11.58
C VAL A 419 -20.15 2.84 -11.49
N GLU A 420 -21.18 1.94 -11.43
CA GLU A 420 -22.58 2.34 -11.22
C GLU A 420 -22.85 2.64 -9.75
#